data_66ada6cb1f0d14a8e3edeb8319cf39e7
#
_entry.id   66ada6cb1f0d14a8e3edeb8319cf39e7
#
_cell.length_a   1.000
_cell.length_b   1.000
_cell.length_c   1.000
_cell.angle_alpha   90.00
_cell.angle_beta   90.00
_cell.angle_gamma   90.00
#
_symmetry.space_group_name_H-M   'P 1'
#
loop_
_entity.id
_entity.type
_entity.pdbx_description
1 polymer ?
#
loop_
_entity_poly.entity_id
_entity_poly.type
_entity_poly.pdbx_seq_one_letter_code
_entity_poly.pdbx_strand_id
1 'polypeptide(L)'
;MIAQPAKTIDRKLTGEYSWEWTKNELYMKTEEINFVENKILTTNFHTHTTRCNHAVGEDRQYVEAAIKGGLKVLGFSDHSPYFFSGDYYSTFRMKREQVPGYVDSILALKKEYKDDIEIKLGFETEYYPKYFDKLLEFYSQYPIDYIIMGQHFVLNEEEHIYSGDLHHEEDMMMRYVDQVIEGLETGCFTYLAHPDLLNFGGSKENYEKAADELCAYAAKNKVPLEINMLGMREHRHYPNFEFFKIAARHNCDIILGCDAHEPKDVCDLESAKTALEWCRELGLNRIEYPELKKPCRK
;
A
#
# COMPACT_ATOMS: atom_id res chain seq x y z
N MET A 1 -8.58 39.26 -1.00
CA MET A 1 -9.49 39.87 -2.00
C MET A 1 -9.35 39.06 -3.27
N ILE A 2 -10.34 38.20 -3.53
CA ILE A 2 -10.35 37.34 -4.73
C ILE A 2 -10.99 38.19 -5.84
N ALA A 3 -10.20 38.51 -6.88
CA ALA A 3 -10.71 39.23 -8.04
C ALA A 3 -11.68 38.33 -8.83
N GLN A 4 -12.91 38.76 -8.98
CA GLN A 4 -13.87 38.13 -9.91
C GLN A 4 -13.45 38.46 -11.37
N PRO A 5 -13.60 37.50 -12.29
CA PRO A 5 -13.30 37.75 -13.70
C PRO A 5 -14.29 38.73 -14.32
N ALA A 6 -13.76 39.67 -15.11
CA ALA A 6 -14.58 40.64 -15.84
C ALA A 6 -15.40 39.90 -16.91
N LYS A 7 -16.75 40.06 -16.84
CA LYS A 7 -17.68 39.52 -17.83
C LYS A 7 -17.77 40.49 -19.00
N THR A 8 -17.26 40.11 -20.15
CA THR A 8 -17.58 40.78 -21.41
C THR A 8 -18.70 39.97 -22.08
N ILE A 9 -19.87 40.58 -22.21
CA ILE A 9 -21.00 39.97 -22.90
C ILE A 9 -21.08 40.59 -24.30
N ASP A 10 -20.79 39.80 -25.31
CA ASP A 10 -21.10 40.17 -26.68
C ASP A 10 -22.43 39.51 -27.09
N ARG A 11 -23.45 40.33 -27.36
CA ARG A 11 -24.77 39.88 -27.78
C ARG A 11 -24.85 39.81 -29.29
N LYS A 12 -24.68 38.63 -29.87
CA LYS A 12 -25.18 38.31 -31.20
C LYS A 12 -26.28 37.27 -31.14
N LEU A 13 -27.34 37.53 -31.86
CA LEU A 13 -28.69 36.98 -31.89
C LEU A 13 -28.84 35.48 -32.26
N THR A 14 -28.12 34.54 -31.64
CA THR A 14 -28.27 33.09 -31.96
C THR A 14 -28.22 32.16 -30.74
N GLY A 15 -28.40 32.63 -29.52
CA GLY A 15 -28.70 31.76 -28.36
C GLY A 15 -27.65 30.74 -27.92
N GLU A 16 -26.45 30.71 -28.49
CA GLU A 16 -25.36 29.85 -28.10
C GLU A 16 -24.32 30.62 -27.31
N TYR A 17 -24.04 30.22 -26.08
CA TYR A 17 -22.97 30.75 -25.26
C TYR A 17 -21.71 29.91 -25.49
N SER A 18 -20.71 30.47 -26.22
CA SER A 18 -19.37 29.87 -26.28
C SER A 18 -18.48 30.55 -25.23
N TRP A 19 -17.83 29.74 -24.37
CA TRP A 19 -16.82 30.21 -23.45
C TRP A 19 -15.44 29.99 -24.09
N GLU A 20 -14.80 31.03 -24.57
CA GLU A 20 -13.39 30.97 -25.00
C GLU A 20 -12.48 31.34 -23.82
N TRP A 21 -11.66 30.40 -23.37
CA TRP A 21 -10.62 30.65 -22.39
C TRP A 21 -9.38 31.23 -23.12
N THR A 22 -8.75 32.26 -22.55
CA THR A 22 -7.46 32.72 -23.05
C THR A 22 -6.38 31.67 -22.84
N LYS A 23 -5.32 31.65 -23.65
CA LYS A 23 -4.18 30.75 -23.49
C LYS A 23 -3.58 30.82 -22.08
N ASN A 24 -3.57 32.00 -21.45
CA ASN A 24 -3.07 32.17 -20.09
C ASN A 24 -3.99 31.57 -19.03
N GLU A 25 -5.32 31.68 -19.16
CA GLU A 25 -6.28 31.09 -18.25
C GLU A 25 -6.25 29.55 -18.36
N LEU A 26 -6.07 29.01 -19.56
CA LEU A 26 -5.91 27.57 -19.79
C LEU A 26 -4.59 27.08 -19.17
N TYR A 27 -3.49 27.82 -19.34
CA TYR A 27 -2.19 27.50 -18.76
C TYR A 27 -2.21 27.52 -17.23
N MET A 28 -2.76 28.59 -16.62
CA MET A 28 -2.90 28.71 -15.16
C MET A 28 -3.80 27.61 -14.57
N LYS A 29 -4.88 27.24 -15.26
CA LYS A 29 -5.75 26.16 -14.84
C LYS A 29 -5.07 24.79 -14.93
N THR A 30 -4.24 24.60 -15.94
CA THR A 30 -3.44 23.39 -16.11
C THR A 30 -2.34 23.30 -15.02
N GLU A 31 -1.71 24.43 -14.67
CA GLU A 31 -0.74 24.46 -13.56
C GLU A 31 -1.40 24.23 -12.19
N GLU A 32 -2.59 24.79 -11.93
CA GLU A 32 -3.36 24.52 -10.71
C GLU A 32 -3.78 23.05 -10.62
N ILE A 33 -4.22 22.46 -11.72
CA ILE A 33 -4.57 21.02 -11.77
C ILE A 33 -3.32 20.18 -11.53
N ASN A 34 -2.22 20.44 -12.21
CA ASN A 34 -0.96 19.74 -12.00
C ASN A 34 -0.42 19.92 -10.57
N PHE A 35 -0.56 21.13 -9.98
CA PHE A 35 -0.15 21.39 -8.61
C PHE A 35 -1.01 20.63 -7.58
N VAL A 36 -2.30 20.45 -7.83
CA VAL A 36 -3.19 19.66 -6.99
C VAL A 36 -2.89 18.17 -7.15
N GLU A 37 -2.68 17.68 -8.38
CA GLU A 37 -2.34 16.29 -8.67
C GLU A 37 -1.01 15.86 -8.06
N ASN A 38 0.02 16.70 -8.08
CA ASN A 38 1.31 16.45 -7.45
C ASN A 38 1.28 16.35 -5.92
N LYS A 39 0.14 16.61 -5.28
CA LYS A 39 -0.07 16.45 -3.83
C LYS A 39 -0.99 15.27 -3.45
N ILE A 40 -1.56 14.57 -4.43
CA ILE A 40 -2.48 13.47 -4.20
C ILE A 40 -1.74 12.29 -3.56
N LEU A 41 -0.59 11.93 -4.13
CA LEU A 41 0.25 10.86 -3.66
C LEU A 41 1.72 11.30 -3.70
N THR A 42 2.37 11.40 -2.53
CA THR A 42 3.77 11.82 -2.42
C THR A 42 4.70 10.69 -2.00
N THR A 43 4.15 9.61 -1.49
CA THR A 43 4.91 8.44 -1.03
C THR A 43 4.21 7.16 -1.43
N ASN A 44 4.98 6.12 -1.69
CA ASN A 44 4.50 4.76 -1.84
C ASN A 44 5.51 3.80 -1.20
N PHE A 45 5.06 2.96 -0.26
CA PHE A 45 5.88 1.98 0.45
C PHE A 45 5.52 0.53 0.10
N HIS A 46 4.63 0.32 -0.91
CA HIS A 46 4.21 -1.00 -1.34
C HIS A 46 4.47 -1.19 -2.83
N THR A 47 5.63 -1.80 -3.14
CA THR A 47 6.11 -1.99 -4.52
C THR A 47 6.90 -3.28 -4.64
N HIS A 48 6.54 -4.10 -5.61
CA HIS A 48 7.15 -5.39 -5.92
C HIS A 48 8.18 -5.30 -7.03
N THR A 49 8.92 -6.38 -7.23
CA THR A 49 9.89 -6.55 -8.31
C THR A 49 9.67 -7.89 -9.02
N THR A 50 10.29 -8.08 -10.18
CA THR A 50 10.18 -9.34 -10.94
C THR A 50 10.58 -10.59 -10.14
N ARG A 51 11.21 -10.42 -8.99
CA ARG A 51 11.66 -11.53 -8.12
C ARG A 51 10.51 -12.25 -7.44
N CYS A 52 9.35 -11.60 -7.29
CA CYS A 52 8.12 -12.25 -6.81
C CYS A 52 7.48 -13.18 -7.86
N ASN A 53 8.01 -13.23 -9.08
CA ASN A 53 7.56 -14.05 -10.22
C ASN A 53 6.21 -13.64 -10.85
N HIS A 54 5.60 -12.55 -10.42
CA HIS A 54 4.35 -12.03 -10.99
C HIS A 54 4.33 -10.51 -11.19
N ALA A 55 5.41 -9.80 -10.80
CA ALA A 55 5.64 -8.43 -11.23
C ALA A 55 6.49 -8.37 -12.50
N VAL A 56 6.41 -7.28 -13.24
CA VAL A 56 7.14 -7.06 -14.51
C VAL A 56 7.92 -5.75 -14.47
N GLY A 57 8.92 -5.62 -15.34
CA GLY A 57 9.77 -4.43 -15.42
C GLY A 57 11.02 -4.52 -14.57
N GLU A 58 11.99 -3.66 -14.87
CA GLU A 58 13.24 -3.54 -14.12
C GLU A 58 13.06 -2.62 -12.91
N ASP A 59 13.81 -2.84 -11.83
CA ASP A 59 13.76 -2.01 -10.61
C ASP A 59 13.92 -0.52 -10.94
N ARG A 60 14.80 -0.18 -11.90
CA ARG A 60 15.01 1.18 -12.41
C ARG A 60 13.74 1.82 -12.99
N GLN A 61 12.95 1.06 -13.72
CA GLN A 61 11.74 1.58 -14.35
C GLN A 61 10.70 2.01 -13.31
N TYR A 62 10.64 1.33 -12.15
CA TYR A 62 9.79 1.76 -11.04
C TYR A 62 10.27 3.09 -10.43
N VAL A 63 11.60 3.26 -10.26
CA VAL A 63 12.16 4.53 -9.76
C VAL A 63 11.88 5.68 -10.72
N GLU A 64 12.12 5.51 -12.01
CA GLU A 64 11.89 6.54 -13.03
C GLU A 64 10.39 6.88 -13.16
N ALA A 65 9.50 5.87 -13.07
CA ALA A 65 8.06 6.08 -13.05
C ALA A 65 7.61 6.83 -11.79
N ALA A 66 8.17 6.52 -10.62
CA ALA A 66 7.90 7.20 -9.36
C ALA A 66 8.30 8.67 -9.41
N ILE A 67 9.50 8.97 -9.92
CA ILE A 67 9.98 10.35 -10.13
C ILE A 67 9.06 11.10 -11.08
N LYS A 68 8.73 10.49 -12.22
CA LYS A 68 7.81 11.07 -13.22
C LYS A 68 6.42 11.32 -12.64
N GLY A 69 5.93 10.44 -11.76
CA GLY A 69 4.66 10.57 -11.06
C GLY A 69 4.68 11.61 -9.93
N GLY A 70 5.85 12.14 -9.58
CA GLY A 70 5.99 13.17 -8.54
C GLY A 70 6.16 12.64 -7.12
N LEU A 71 6.37 11.33 -6.94
CA LEU A 71 6.67 10.76 -5.62
C LEU A 71 7.97 11.36 -5.06
N LYS A 72 7.99 11.54 -3.75
CA LYS A 72 9.15 11.97 -2.98
C LYS A 72 9.84 10.80 -2.28
N VAL A 73 9.07 9.75 -2.00
CA VAL A 73 9.58 8.52 -1.38
C VAL A 73 9.02 7.32 -2.12
N LEU A 74 9.92 6.40 -2.48
CA LEU A 74 9.59 5.08 -3.02
C LEU A 74 10.17 4.00 -2.12
N GLY A 75 9.31 3.17 -1.54
CA GLY A 75 9.69 1.97 -0.81
C GLY A 75 9.51 0.73 -1.67
N PHE A 76 10.57 -0.04 -1.85
CA PHE A 76 10.48 -1.39 -2.37
C PHE A 76 10.15 -2.35 -1.23
N SER A 77 9.16 -3.21 -1.41
CA SER A 77 8.67 -4.16 -0.40
C SER A 77 8.29 -5.49 -1.04
N ASP A 78 9.19 -6.06 -1.83
CA ASP A 78 8.91 -7.34 -2.50
C ASP A 78 8.61 -8.47 -1.50
N HIS A 79 7.89 -9.50 -1.94
CA HIS A 79 7.51 -10.62 -1.07
C HIS A 79 8.72 -11.31 -0.45
N SER A 80 8.67 -11.46 0.87
CA SER A 80 9.72 -12.06 1.69
C SER A 80 10.08 -13.48 1.27
N PRO A 81 11.36 -13.84 1.22
CA PRO A 81 11.77 -15.24 1.12
C PRO A 81 11.54 -15.96 2.45
N TYR A 82 11.00 -17.17 2.42
CA TYR A 82 10.78 -17.98 3.61
C TYR A 82 11.64 -19.24 3.66
N PHE A 83 11.65 -19.88 4.83
CA PHE A 83 12.44 -21.08 5.14
C PHE A 83 11.52 -22.29 5.30
N PHE A 84 10.59 -22.47 4.35
CA PHE A 84 9.64 -23.57 4.39
C PHE A 84 10.33 -24.93 4.49
N SER A 85 9.64 -25.92 5.06
CA SER A 85 10.19 -27.24 5.31
C SER A 85 10.08 -28.15 4.09
N GLY A 86 10.93 -29.18 4.05
CA GLY A 86 10.93 -30.17 2.96
C GLY A 86 11.21 -29.55 1.58
N ASP A 87 10.48 -30.04 0.58
CA ASP A 87 10.60 -29.62 -0.81
C ASP A 87 9.55 -28.55 -1.19
N TYR A 88 8.89 -27.93 -0.21
CA TYR A 88 7.90 -26.91 -0.49
C TYR A 88 8.52 -25.70 -1.18
N TYR A 89 7.92 -25.27 -2.28
CA TYR A 89 8.37 -24.14 -3.07
C TYR A 89 7.22 -23.14 -3.27
N SER A 90 7.42 -21.92 -2.79
CA SER A 90 6.51 -20.82 -3.06
C SER A 90 6.68 -20.28 -4.47
N THR A 91 5.59 -20.06 -5.18
CA THR A 91 5.58 -19.60 -6.57
C THR A 91 5.48 -18.08 -6.72
N PHE A 92 5.16 -17.35 -5.63
CA PHE A 92 4.88 -15.91 -5.70
C PHE A 92 5.83 -15.04 -4.88
N ARG A 93 6.97 -15.57 -4.44
CA ARG A 93 7.98 -14.81 -3.69
C ARG A 93 9.39 -15.07 -4.19
N MET A 94 10.30 -14.14 -3.89
CA MET A 94 11.71 -14.33 -4.25
C MET A 94 12.33 -15.49 -3.49
N LYS A 95 13.34 -16.10 -4.10
CA LYS A 95 14.18 -17.08 -3.43
C LYS A 95 15.21 -16.38 -2.55
N ARG A 96 15.66 -17.05 -1.49
CA ARG A 96 16.71 -16.52 -0.60
C ARG A 96 17.98 -16.12 -1.33
N GLU A 97 18.35 -16.91 -2.34
CA GLU A 97 19.53 -16.69 -3.18
C GLU A 97 19.43 -15.42 -4.04
N GLN A 98 18.22 -14.89 -4.26
CA GLN A 98 17.99 -13.65 -5.00
C GLN A 98 18.10 -12.40 -4.12
N VAL A 99 18.03 -12.55 -2.79
CA VAL A 99 18.05 -11.40 -1.85
C VAL A 99 19.30 -10.54 -1.97
N PRO A 100 20.53 -11.08 -2.06
CA PRO A 100 21.71 -10.25 -2.27
C PRO A 100 21.58 -9.36 -3.52
N GLY A 101 21.14 -9.93 -4.64
CA GLY A 101 20.94 -9.18 -5.89
C GLY A 101 19.81 -8.15 -5.81
N TYR A 102 18.75 -8.42 -5.05
CA TYR A 102 17.70 -7.45 -4.75
C TYR A 102 18.24 -6.26 -3.95
N VAL A 103 18.93 -6.55 -2.85
CA VAL A 103 19.53 -5.54 -1.98
C VAL A 103 20.53 -4.67 -2.74
N ASP A 104 21.45 -5.29 -3.49
CA ASP A 104 22.46 -4.56 -4.27
C ASP A 104 21.82 -3.65 -5.32
N SER A 105 20.79 -4.13 -6.01
CA SER A 105 20.04 -3.34 -7.01
C SER A 105 19.40 -2.11 -6.39
N ILE A 106 18.64 -2.29 -5.30
CA ILE A 106 17.93 -1.16 -4.68
C ILE A 106 18.91 -0.16 -4.04
N LEU A 107 20.01 -0.64 -3.42
CA LEU A 107 21.03 0.25 -2.87
C LEU A 107 21.77 1.04 -3.96
N ALA A 108 22.01 0.44 -5.13
CA ALA A 108 22.60 1.14 -6.27
C ALA A 108 21.69 2.26 -6.77
N LEU A 109 20.38 1.98 -6.92
CA LEU A 109 19.38 2.96 -7.32
C LEU A 109 19.21 4.07 -6.26
N LYS A 110 19.18 3.70 -4.98
CA LYS A 110 19.15 4.66 -3.85
C LYS A 110 20.32 5.65 -3.90
N LYS A 111 21.51 5.19 -4.27
CA LYS A 111 22.68 6.05 -4.44
C LYS A 111 22.60 6.91 -5.70
N GLU A 112 22.15 6.34 -6.81
CA GLU A 112 22.09 7.01 -8.12
C GLU A 112 21.08 8.15 -8.11
N TYR A 113 19.87 7.90 -7.58
CA TYR A 113 18.74 8.86 -7.59
C TYR A 113 18.59 9.65 -6.28
N LYS A 114 19.63 9.72 -5.45
CA LYS A 114 19.60 10.34 -4.10
C LYS A 114 19.13 11.81 -4.07
N ASP A 115 19.32 12.54 -5.17
CA ASP A 115 18.98 13.95 -5.30
C ASP A 115 17.57 14.14 -5.93
N ASP A 116 16.95 13.07 -6.44
CA ASP A 116 15.67 13.09 -7.13
C ASP A 116 14.53 12.51 -6.26
N ILE A 117 14.78 11.36 -5.60
CA ILE A 117 13.78 10.64 -4.82
C ILE A 117 14.43 9.88 -3.65
N GLU A 118 13.76 9.83 -2.51
CA GLU A 118 14.18 8.98 -1.39
C GLU A 118 13.74 7.54 -1.63
N ILE A 119 14.69 6.59 -1.72
CA ILE A 119 14.39 5.18 -1.91
C ILE A 119 14.58 4.42 -0.60
N LYS A 120 13.63 3.56 -0.24
CA LYS A 120 13.67 2.67 0.93
C LYS A 120 13.69 1.22 0.50
N LEU A 121 14.51 0.42 1.19
CA LEU A 121 14.62 -1.02 0.99
C LEU A 121 13.82 -1.74 2.07
N GLY A 122 12.86 -2.53 1.68
CA GLY A 122 11.99 -3.28 2.59
C GLY A 122 11.53 -4.61 2.03
N PHE A 123 10.58 -5.21 2.74
CA PHE A 123 9.87 -6.42 2.33
C PHE A 123 8.40 -6.34 2.76
N GLU A 124 7.51 -6.92 1.95
CA GLU A 124 6.20 -7.36 2.40
C GLU A 124 6.36 -8.75 3.01
N THR A 125 5.93 -8.88 4.26
CA THR A 125 6.25 -10.02 5.09
C THR A 125 5.01 -10.50 5.82
N GLU A 126 4.66 -11.76 5.67
CA GLU A 126 3.65 -12.40 6.51
C GLU A 126 4.20 -12.66 7.93
N TYR A 127 3.31 -12.82 8.89
CA TYR A 127 3.70 -13.38 10.18
C TYR A 127 3.38 -14.86 10.22
N TYR A 128 4.42 -15.68 10.17
CA TYR A 128 4.34 -17.13 10.38
C TYR A 128 5.14 -17.50 11.62
N PRO A 129 4.51 -17.74 12.77
CA PRO A 129 5.20 -17.98 14.05
C PRO A 129 6.33 -19.01 13.94
N LYS A 130 6.13 -20.09 13.18
CA LYS A 130 7.11 -21.16 12.95
C LYS A 130 8.41 -20.66 12.30
N TYR A 131 8.36 -19.60 11.50
CA TYR A 131 9.47 -19.18 10.64
C TYR A 131 9.99 -17.77 10.92
N PHE A 132 9.23 -16.96 11.64
CA PHE A 132 9.47 -15.51 11.75
C PHE A 132 10.81 -15.18 12.40
N ASP A 133 11.18 -15.85 13.49
CA ASP A 133 12.49 -15.64 14.14
C ASP A 133 13.67 -15.90 13.21
N LYS A 134 13.60 -16.98 12.40
CA LYS A 134 14.63 -17.33 11.43
C LYS A 134 14.68 -16.31 10.29
N LEU A 135 13.54 -15.77 9.90
CA LEU A 135 13.45 -14.70 8.90
C LEU A 135 14.08 -13.41 9.41
N LEU A 136 13.83 -13.01 10.67
CA LEU A 136 14.47 -11.85 11.29
C LEU A 136 16.00 -12.00 11.40
N GLU A 137 16.49 -13.21 11.73
CA GLU A 137 17.90 -13.51 11.73
C GLU A 137 18.51 -13.37 10.33
N PHE A 138 17.80 -13.82 9.30
CA PHE A 138 18.22 -13.65 7.92
C PHE A 138 18.24 -12.18 7.50
N TYR A 139 17.22 -11.40 7.86
CA TYR A 139 17.16 -9.98 7.57
C TYR A 139 18.27 -9.17 8.24
N SER A 140 18.76 -9.61 9.41
CA SER A 140 19.85 -8.92 10.12
C SER A 140 21.16 -8.83 9.32
N GLN A 141 21.30 -9.61 8.27
CA GLN A 141 22.47 -9.62 7.39
C GLN A 141 22.43 -8.48 6.34
N TYR A 142 21.27 -7.77 6.22
CA TYR A 142 21.06 -6.78 5.17
C TYR A 142 20.60 -5.43 5.77
N PRO A 143 20.90 -4.29 5.11
CA PRO A 143 20.53 -2.96 5.58
C PRO A 143 19.07 -2.63 5.23
N ILE A 144 18.12 -3.45 5.70
CA ILE A 144 16.70 -3.29 5.47
C ILE A 144 16.20 -2.07 6.26
N ASP A 145 15.49 -1.16 5.59
CA ASP A 145 14.93 0.05 6.19
C ASP A 145 13.61 -0.25 6.93
N TYR A 146 12.77 -1.17 6.42
CA TYR A 146 11.44 -1.48 6.98
C TYR A 146 10.88 -2.82 6.49
N ILE A 147 9.85 -3.31 7.18
CA ILE A 147 8.94 -4.35 6.67
C ILE A 147 7.49 -3.90 6.86
N ILE A 148 6.64 -4.29 5.91
CA ILE A 148 5.18 -4.18 6.00
C ILE A 148 4.58 -5.56 6.21
N MET A 149 3.42 -5.64 6.86
CA MET A 149 2.75 -6.91 7.08
C MET A 149 1.67 -7.14 6.03
N GLY A 150 1.85 -8.15 5.17
CA GLY A 150 0.83 -8.62 4.25
C GLY A 150 0.49 -10.07 4.57
N GLN A 151 -0.66 -10.33 5.21
CA GLN A 151 -1.00 -11.69 5.68
C GLN A 151 -1.76 -12.47 4.60
N HIS A 152 -1.03 -13.09 3.66
CA HIS A 152 -1.63 -13.81 2.53
C HIS A 152 -2.18 -15.19 2.87
N PHE A 153 -1.69 -15.83 3.91
CA PHE A 153 -2.14 -17.17 4.33
C PHE A 153 -2.41 -17.21 5.82
N VAL A 154 -3.49 -17.89 6.21
CA VAL A 154 -3.76 -18.23 7.62
C VAL A 154 -2.89 -19.40 8.03
N LEU A 155 -2.32 -19.38 9.23
CA LEU A 155 -1.28 -20.26 9.78
C LEU A 155 0.06 -20.07 9.06
N ASN A 156 0.24 -20.64 7.90
CA ASN A 156 1.39 -20.43 7.01
C ASN A 156 1.06 -20.94 5.59
N GLU A 157 1.95 -20.65 4.65
CA GLU A 157 1.72 -20.97 3.24
C GLU A 157 1.64 -22.47 2.95
N GLU A 158 2.36 -23.30 3.72
CA GLU A 158 2.35 -24.76 3.55
C GLU A 158 0.97 -25.39 3.86
N GLU A 159 0.13 -24.69 4.65
CA GLU A 159 -1.24 -25.13 4.98
C GLU A 159 -2.25 -24.82 3.87
N HIS A 160 -1.84 -24.03 2.87
CA HIS A 160 -2.65 -23.66 1.70
C HIS A 160 -3.99 -22.96 2.01
N ILE A 161 -4.09 -22.27 3.15
CA ILE A 161 -5.27 -21.47 3.50
C ILE A 161 -5.03 -20.04 3.02
N TYR A 162 -5.26 -19.79 1.74
CA TYR A 162 -5.04 -18.46 1.14
C TYR A 162 -6.13 -17.49 1.57
N SER A 163 -5.74 -16.34 2.12
CA SER A 163 -6.68 -15.34 2.66
C SER A 163 -7.61 -14.75 1.58
N GLY A 164 -7.16 -14.69 0.32
CA GLY A 164 -7.96 -14.19 -0.79
C GLY A 164 -9.06 -15.15 -1.31
N ASP A 165 -9.01 -16.45 -0.94
CA ASP A 165 -10.08 -17.39 -1.25
C ASP A 165 -11.31 -17.10 -0.39
N LEU A 166 -12.51 -17.46 -0.89
CA LEU A 166 -13.74 -17.25 -0.15
C LEU A 166 -13.89 -18.29 0.99
N HIS A 167 -13.89 -17.80 2.24
CA HIS A 167 -14.01 -18.61 3.44
C HIS A 167 -15.40 -18.47 4.08
N HIS A 168 -16.01 -19.58 4.45
CA HIS A 168 -17.34 -19.63 5.09
C HIS A 168 -17.30 -20.12 6.55
N GLU A 169 -16.14 -20.55 7.04
CA GLU A 169 -15.96 -20.97 8.42
C GLU A 169 -16.10 -19.77 9.34
N GLU A 170 -17.07 -19.83 10.27
CA GLU A 170 -17.46 -18.69 11.12
C GLU A 170 -16.33 -18.15 12.00
N ASP A 171 -15.31 -18.94 12.33
CA ASP A 171 -14.15 -18.56 13.10
C ASP A 171 -12.96 -18.07 12.25
N MET A 172 -13.03 -18.21 10.93
CA MET A 172 -11.88 -17.92 10.04
C MET A 172 -11.44 -16.44 10.12
N MET A 173 -12.40 -15.51 10.16
CA MET A 173 -12.08 -14.10 10.26
C MET A 173 -11.34 -13.77 11.56
N MET A 174 -11.74 -14.38 12.69
CA MET A 174 -11.07 -14.19 13.97
C MET A 174 -9.67 -14.82 13.96
N ARG A 175 -9.52 -16.02 13.41
CA ARG A 175 -8.20 -16.68 13.28
C ARG A 175 -7.21 -15.85 12.46
N TYR A 176 -7.69 -15.22 11.40
CA TYR A 176 -6.88 -14.27 10.62
C TYR A 176 -6.47 -13.08 11.47
N VAL A 177 -7.42 -12.44 12.14
CA VAL A 177 -7.17 -11.26 12.99
C VAL A 177 -6.25 -11.58 14.16
N ASP A 178 -6.44 -12.70 14.84
CA ASP A 178 -5.57 -13.15 15.94
C ASP A 178 -4.12 -13.29 15.47
N GLN A 179 -3.90 -13.90 14.31
CA GLN A 179 -2.55 -14.08 13.75
C GLN A 179 -1.93 -12.73 13.33
N VAL A 180 -2.72 -11.84 12.74
CA VAL A 180 -2.27 -10.49 12.39
C VAL A 180 -1.86 -9.72 13.65
N ILE A 181 -2.68 -9.74 14.69
CA ILE A 181 -2.39 -9.07 15.96
C ILE A 181 -1.12 -9.66 16.60
N GLU A 182 -0.98 -10.98 16.67
CA GLU A 182 0.23 -11.64 17.18
C GLU A 182 1.49 -11.17 16.43
N GLY A 183 1.41 -11.06 15.10
CA GLY A 183 2.50 -10.54 14.28
C GLY A 183 2.82 -9.08 14.58
N LEU A 184 1.80 -8.23 14.71
CA LEU A 184 1.98 -6.81 15.04
C LEU A 184 2.54 -6.60 16.45
N GLU A 185 2.25 -7.47 17.41
CA GLU A 185 2.80 -7.46 18.77
C GLU A 185 4.32 -7.66 18.80
N THR A 186 4.91 -8.25 17.76
CA THR A 186 6.37 -8.31 17.61
C THR A 186 7.00 -6.92 17.52
N GLY A 187 6.24 -5.92 17.09
CA GLY A 187 6.70 -4.53 16.91
C GLY A 187 7.66 -4.35 15.74
N CYS A 188 7.81 -5.35 14.87
CA CYS A 188 8.72 -5.28 13.72
C CYS A 188 8.09 -4.62 12.49
N PHE A 189 6.77 -4.63 12.37
CA PHE A 189 6.06 -4.16 11.19
C PHE A 189 5.79 -2.65 11.22
N THR A 190 6.02 -1.99 10.09
CA THR A 190 5.80 -0.55 9.91
C THR A 190 4.30 -0.23 9.83
N TYR A 191 3.55 -1.03 9.06
CA TYR A 191 2.09 -0.94 8.94
C TYR A 191 1.51 -2.28 8.45
N LEU A 192 0.19 -2.39 8.49
CA LEU A 192 -0.55 -3.54 7.97
C LEU A 192 -1.03 -3.24 6.55
N ALA A 193 -0.48 -3.95 5.57
CA ALA A 193 -0.91 -3.93 4.17
C ALA A 193 -2.24 -4.67 4.02
N HIS A 194 -3.12 -4.20 3.12
CA HIS A 194 -4.43 -4.80 2.81
C HIS A 194 -5.06 -5.53 4.03
N PRO A 195 -5.42 -4.79 5.11
CA PRO A 195 -5.87 -5.37 6.37
C PRO A 195 -7.14 -6.23 6.26
N ASP A 196 -7.86 -6.05 5.18
CA ASP A 196 -9.14 -6.68 4.84
C ASP A 196 -9.00 -7.69 3.67
N LEU A 197 -7.78 -8.25 3.51
CA LEU A 197 -7.49 -9.24 2.48
C LEU A 197 -8.29 -10.54 2.67
N LEU A 198 -8.64 -10.94 3.90
CA LEU A 198 -9.41 -12.16 4.11
C LEU A 198 -10.80 -12.04 3.49
N ASN A 199 -11.07 -12.87 2.48
CA ASN A 199 -12.34 -12.93 1.78
C ASN A 199 -13.34 -13.79 2.58
N PHE A 200 -14.11 -13.12 3.45
CA PHE A 200 -14.99 -13.77 4.39
C PHE A 200 -16.45 -13.77 3.93
N GLY A 201 -17.00 -14.98 3.74
CA GLY A 201 -18.39 -15.22 3.36
C GLY A 201 -19.28 -15.73 4.49
N GLY A 202 -18.82 -15.64 5.75
CA GLY A 202 -19.60 -15.97 6.94
C GLY A 202 -20.54 -14.86 7.39
N SER A 203 -20.93 -14.85 8.67
CA SER A 203 -21.88 -13.88 9.20
C SER A 203 -21.28 -12.48 9.28
N LYS A 204 -22.12 -11.46 8.98
CA LYS A 204 -21.75 -10.06 9.13
C LYS A 204 -21.31 -9.72 10.56
N GLU A 205 -21.97 -10.33 11.56
CA GLU A 205 -21.66 -10.12 12.98
C GLU A 205 -20.22 -10.55 13.30
N ASN A 206 -19.78 -11.73 12.83
CA ASN A 206 -18.42 -12.20 13.02
C ASN A 206 -17.39 -11.36 12.27
N TYR A 207 -17.71 -10.92 11.05
CA TYR A 207 -16.87 -9.96 10.32
C TYR A 207 -16.66 -8.66 11.09
N GLU A 208 -17.77 -8.01 11.50
CA GLU A 208 -17.72 -6.74 12.21
C GLU A 208 -16.99 -6.85 13.54
N LYS A 209 -17.19 -7.94 14.29
CA LYS A 209 -16.49 -8.18 15.55
C LYS A 209 -14.99 -8.30 15.36
N ALA A 210 -14.53 -9.09 14.40
CA ALA A 210 -13.11 -9.30 14.16
C ALA A 210 -12.43 -8.04 13.59
N ALA A 211 -13.10 -7.35 12.67
CA ALA A 211 -12.61 -6.08 12.12
C ALA A 211 -12.52 -4.99 13.21
N ASP A 212 -13.50 -4.94 14.13
CA ASP A 212 -13.50 -4.01 15.27
C ASP A 212 -12.30 -4.26 16.20
N GLU A 213 -12.01 -5.53 16.50
CA GLU A 213 -10.86 -5.93 17.33
C GLU A 213 -9.53 -5.53 16.66
N LEU A 214 -9.37 -5.81 15.36
CA LEU A 214 -8.18 -5.42 14.61
C LEU A 214 -7.99 -3.90 14.58
N CYS A 215 -9.06 -3.14 14.30
CA CYS A 215 -9.00 -1.68 14.24
C CYS A 215 -8.73 -1.07 15.63
N ALA A 216 -9.32 -1.62 16.70
CA ALA A 216 -9.05 -1.20 18.07
C ALA A 216 -7.57 -1.42 18.44
N TYR A 217 -7.02 -2.59 18.08
CA TYR A 217 -5.60 -2.89 18.29
C TYR A 217 -4.70 -1.92 17.52
N ALA A 218 -4.98 -1.73 16.21
CA ALA A 218 -4.19 -0.87 15.33
C ALA A 218 -4.16 0.58 15.84
N ALA A 219 -5.32 1.14 16.19
CA ALA A 219 -5.43 2.50 16.72
C ALA A 219 -4.67 2.66 18.05
N LYS A 220 -4.85 1.73 18.99
CA LYS A 220 -4.17 1.74 20.31
C LYS A 220 -2.66 1.72 20.17
N ASN A 221 -2.13 0.94 19.22
CA ASN A 221 -0.70 0.71 19.04
C ASN A 221 -0.08 1.58 17.92
N LYS A 222 -0.88 2.50 17.34
CA LYS A 222 -0.48 3.40 16.24
C LYS A 222 0.13 2.64 15.06
N VAL A 223 -0.49 1.52 14.69
CA VAL A 223 -0.16 0.76 13.49
C VAL A 223 -1.04 1.29 12.35
N PRO A 224 -0.48 1.91 11.31
CA PRO A 224 -1.28 2.35 10.18
C PRO A 224 -1.90 1.17 9.44
N LEU A 225 -3.10 1.38 8.87
CA LEU A 225 -3.79 0.43 8.02
C LEU A 225 -3.75 0.92 6.57
N GLU A 226 -3.45 0.03 5.64
CA GLU A 226 -3.35 0.40 4.23
C GLU A 226 -4.70 0.37 3.53
N ILE A 227 -5.05 1.45 2.82
CA ILE A 227 -5.98 1.36 1.69
C ILE A 227 -5.17 0.90 0.48
N ASN A 228 -5.39 -0.34 0.06
CA ASN A 228 -4.62 -0.97 -1.00
C ASN A 228 -5.15 -0.62 -2.38
N MET A 229 -4.31 -0.02 -3.21
CA MET A 229 -4.73 0.48 -4.52
C MET A 229 -4.70 -0.58 -5.62
N LEU A 230 -3.97 -1.69 -5.45
CA LEU A 230 -4.08 -2.84 -6.36
C LEU A 230 -5.49 -3.43 -6.31
N GLY A 231 -6.02 -3.63 -5.11
CA GLY A 231 -7.37 -4.13 -4.94
C GLY A 231 -8.42 -3.22 -5.57
N MET A 232 -8.26 -1.88 -5.43
CA MET A 232 -9.14 -0.91 -6.12
C MET A 232 -9.05 -1.02 -7.64
N ARG A 233 -7.83 -1.00 -8.16
CA ARG A 233 -7.52 -1.02 -9.60
C ARG A 233 -8.04 -2.28 -10.30
N GLU A 234 -7.95 -3.41 -9.60
CA GLU A 234 -8.39 -4.72 -10.10
C GLU A 234 -9.80 -5.12 -9.67
N HIS A 235 -10.53 -4.24 -8.99
CA HIS A 235 -11.89 -4.49 -8.50
C HIS A 235 -12.00 -5.77 -7.65
N ARG A 236 -11.02 -6.00 -6.79
CA ARG A 236 -11.01 -7.12 -5.84
C ARG A 236 -12.01 -6.90 -4.71
N HIS A 237 -12.21 -7.90 -3.84
CA HIS A 237 -13.07 -7.78 -2.65
C HIS A 237 -12.49 -6.84 -1.58
N TYR A 238 -11.22 -6.47 -1.69
CA TYR A 238 -10.53 -5.46 -0.90
C TYR A 238 -10.00 -4.34 -1.81
N PRO A 239 -9.80 -3.11 -1.30
CA PRO A 239 -10.19 -2.66 0.03
C PRO A 239 -11.72 -2.59 0.15
N ASN A 240 -12.23 -2.92 1.34
CA ASN A 240 -13.66 -2.95 1.62
C ASN A 240 -14.08 -1.68 2.37
N PHE A 241 -14.98 -0.90 1.79
CA PHE A 241 -15.47 0.35 2.38
C PHE A 241 -16.05 0.17 3.79
N GLU A 242 -16.76 -0.96 4.05
CA GLU A 242 -17.32 -1.24 5.37
C GLU A 242 -16.23 -1.50 6.42
N PHE A 243 -15.10 -2.11 6.05
CA PHE A 243 -13.92 -2.23 6.93
C PHE A 243 -13.40 -0.85 7.34
N PHE A 244 -13.26 0.07 6.38
CA PHE A 244 -12.75 1.41 6.66
C PHE A 244 -13.72 2.30 7.43
N LYS A 245 -15.04 2.01 7.41
CA LYS A 245 -15.99 2.60 8.37
C LYS A 245 -15.69 2.18 9.81
N ILE A 246 -15.26 0.92 10.01
CA ILE A 246 -14.86 0.44 11.34
C ILE A 246 -13.54 1.12 11.74
N ALA A 247 -12.56 1.18 10.86
CA ALA A 247 -11.29 1.87 11.09
C ALA A 247 -11.50 3.34 11.48
N ALA A 248 -12.45 4.04 10.85
CA ALA A 248 -12.80 5.42 11.17
C ALA A 248 -13.35 5.58 12.60
N ARG A 249 -14.19 4.63 13.07
CA ARG A 249 -14.72 4.65 14.45
C ARG A 249 -13.62 4.59 15.51
N HIS A 250 -12.52 3.92 15.20
CA HIS A 250 -11.34 3.79 16.07
C HIS A 250 -10.29 4.90 15.86
N ASN A 251 -10.50 5.81 14.89
CA ASN A 251 -9.51 6.82 14.49
C ASN A 251 -8.17 6.20 14.08
N CYS A 252 -8.19 5.11 13.31
CA CYS A 252 -6.99 4.50 12.80
C CYS A 252 -6.24 5.44 11.84
N ASP A 253 -4.90 5.43 11.91
CA ASP A 253 -4.07 6.05 10.89
C ASP A 253 -4.15 5.23 9.60
N ILE A 254 -4.28 5.92 8.46
CA ILE A 254 -4.41 5.29 7.14
C ILE A 254 -3.24 5.68 6.26
N ILE A 255 -2.67 4.69 5.58
CA ILE A 255 -1.67 4.90 4.54
C ILE A 255 -2.20 4.38 3.20
N LEU A 256 -1.79 5.02 2.10
CA LEU A 256 -2.11 4.55 0.75
C LEU A 256 -0.94 3.73 0.22
N GLY A 257 -1.20 2.50 -0.25
CA GLY A 257 -0.20 1.64 -0.88
C GLY A 257 -0.58 1.30 -2.31
N CYS A 258 0.35 1.51 -3.25
CA CYS A 258 0.10 1.20 -4.65
C CYS A 258 0.06 -0.30 -4.92
N ASP A 259 0.79 -1.08 -4.12
CA ASP A 259 0.98 -2.52 -4.34
C ASP A 259 1.31 -2.79 -5.82
N ALA A 260 2.35 -2.08 -6.26
CA ALA A 260 2.67 -1.97 -7.67
C ALA A 260 3.45 -3.19 -8.16
N HIS A 261 2.89 -3.88 -9.16
CA HIS A 261 3.50 -5.00 -9.86
C HIS A 261 3.95 -4.66 -11.28
N GLU A 262 3.66 -3.44 -11.72
CA GLU A 262 4.14 -2.85 -12.97
C GLU A 262 4.64 -1.41 -12.71
N PRO A 263 5.67 -0.93 -13.45
CA PRO A 263 6.18 0.43 -13.27
C PRO A 263 5.10 1.52 -13.41
N LYS A 264 4.10 1.32 -14.27
CA LYS A 264 2.99 2.27 -14.48
C LYS A 264 2.13 2.48 -13.23
N ASP A 265 2.08 1.48 -12.33
CA ASP A 265 1.20 1.46 -11.17
C ASP A 265 1.85 2.06 -9.91
N VAL A 266 3.15 2.37 -9.95
CA VAL A 266 3.90 2.86 -8.78
C VAL A 266 3.40 4.20 -8.24
N CYS A 267 2.72 4.97 -9.08
CA CYS A 267 2.07 6.23 -8.72
C CYS A 267 0.65 6.25 -9.33
N ASP A 268 -0.24 5.41 -8.80
CA ASP A 268 -1.63 5.26 -9.25
C ASP A 268 -2.50 6.42 -8.72
N LEU A 269 -2.54 7.51 -9.47
CA LEU A 269 -3.30 8.70 -9.10
C LEU A 269 -4.82 8.50 -9.19
N GLU A 270 -5.31 7.57 -10.01
CA GLU A 270 -6.74 7.31 -10.15
C GLU A 270 -7.30 6.61 -8.90
N SER A 271 -6.68 5.50 -8.49
CA SER A 271 -7.05 4.82 -7.24
C SER A 271 -6.80 5.72 -6.02
N ALA A 272 -5.71 6.52 -6.02
CA ALA A 272 -5.44 7.45 -4.94
C ALA A 272 -6.52 8.53 -4.78
N LYS A 273 -7.10 9.06 -5.87
CA LYS A 273 -8.23 9.99 -5.81
C LYS A 273 -9.45 9.35 -5.12
N THR A 274 -9.78 8.13 -5.51
CA THR A 274 -10.88 7.36 -4.89
C THR A 274 -10.61 7.09 -3.40
N ALA A 275 -9.40 6.67 -3.05
CA ALA A 275 -9.01 6.44 -1.65
C ALA A 275 -9.09 7.73 -0.80
N LEU A 276 -8.71 8.88 -1.37
CA LEU A 276 -8.84 10.18 -0.72
C LEU A 276 -10.30 10.64 -0.54
N GLU A 277 -11.18 10.25 -1.47
CA GLU A 277 -12.63 10.48 -1.30
C GLU A 277 -13.16 9.67 -0.13
N TRP A 278 -12.75 8.40 0.02
CA TRP A 278 -13.07 7.57 1.19
C TRP A 278 -12.54 8.20 2.48
N CYS A 279 -11.28 8.65 2.48
CA CYS A 279 -10.70 9.31 3.66
C CYS A 279 -11.52 10.54 4.07
N ARG A 280 -11.97 11.35 3.10
CA ARG A 280 -12.80 12.54 3.36
C ARG A 280 -14.20 12.18 3.85
N GLU A 281 -14.88 11.23 3.18
CA GLU A 281 -16.23 10.79 3.51
C GLU A 281 -16.30 10.19 4.92
N LEU A 282 -15.32 9.37 5.28
CA LEU A 282 -15.28 8.65 6.55
C LEU A 282 -14.56 9.41 7.67
N GLY A 283 -13.88 10.52 7.36
CA GLY A 283 -13.07 11.26 8.34
C GLY A 283 -11.83 10.50 8.80
N LEU A 284 -11.22 9.67 7.92
CA LEU A 284 -10.04 8.89 8.22
C LEU A 284 -8.79 9.79 8.33
N ASN A 285 -7.90 9.47 9.27
CA ASN A 285 -6.64 10.16 9.44
C ASN A 285 -5.58 9.62 8.48
N ARG A 286 -5.47 10.21 7.29
CA ARG A 286 -4.44 9.81 6.33
C ARG A 286 -3.08 10.35 6.75
N ILE A 287 -2.09 9.46 6.79
CA ILE A 287 -0.67 9.80 6.93
C ILE A 287 0.06 9.54 5.60
N GLU A 288 1.09 10.34 5.31
CA GLU A 288 1.91 10.16 4.10
C GLU A 288 3.17 9.35 4.37
N TYR A 289 3.79 9.53 5.54
CA TYR A 289 5.02 8.87 5.92
C TYR A 289 4.85 8.15 7.26
N PRO A 290 4.92 6.81 7.30
CA PRO A 290 4.82 6.04 8.53
C PRO A 290 6.16 6.07 9.29
N GLU A 291 6.13 5.83 10.59
CA GLU A 291 7.35 5.55 11.35
C GLU A 291 7.92 4.19 10.92
N LEU A 292 9.03 4.21 10.17
CA LEU A 292 9.65 2.99 9.65
C LEU A 292 10.21 2.14 10.79
N LYS A 293 9.80 0.88 10.85
CA LYS A 293 10.29 -0.10 11.83
C LYS A 293 11.24 -1.08 11.15
N LYS A 294 12.48 -1.08 11.63
CA LYS A 294 13.47 -2.07 11.16
C LYS A 294 13.11 -3.45 11.69
N PRO A 295 13.23 -4.49 10.86
CA PRO A 295 13.06 -5.86 11.35
C PRO A 295 14.17 -6.18 12.35
N CYS A 296 13.83 -6.31 13.62
CA CYS A 296 14.79 -6.62 14.68
C CYS A 296 14.17 -7.57 15.72
N ARG A 297 14.99 -8.44 16.29
CA ARG A 297 14.59 -9.17 17.50
C ARG A 297 14.51 -8.20 18.68
N LYS A 298 13.41 -8.27 19.41
CA LYS A 298 13.30 -7.61 20.73
C LYS A 298 14.19 -8.29 21.77
#